data_71185c34cde7e3bf77d24a6abfd56a76
#
_entry.id   71185c34cde7e3bf77d24a6abfd56a76
#
_cell.length_a   1.000
_cell.length_b   1.000
_cell.length_c   1.000
_cell.angle_alpha   90.00
_cell.angle_beta   90.00
_cell.angle_gamma   90.00
#
_symmetry.space_group_name_H-M   'P 1'
#
loop_
_entity.id
_entity.type
_entity.pdbx_description
1 polymer ?
#
loop_
_entity_poly.entity_id
_entity_poly.type
_entity_poly.pdbx_seq_one_letter_code
_entity_poly.pdbx_strand_id
1 'polypeptide(L)'
;ISELAQELEMGASNVHRLLQALVELGYAVNEGGRGGYRASLKVWELGAQALHKLDFRETAAPAMRWLLAETNETVHLSVLSGEEVIYVDKLDSPEPVRAYSVIGGRAPAYCVATGKALLAWREESPTSLLTVRPLQTFTRSTLADTSALAIELERVRQQGYAINRGEWRPSVWGIAAPIFDGRSRVVAAIGISGPAARIRARGLKRLSEQVVQAARQASVLPAAALGQAG
;
A
#
# COMPACT_ATOMS: atom_id res chain seq x y z
N ILE A 1 -28.80 -9.05 3.69
CA ILE A 1 -28.76 -9.90 2.49
C ILE A 1 -29.06 -9.07 1.25
N SER A 2 -30.12 -8.24 1.27
CA SER A 2 -30.53 -7.45 0.12
C SER A 2 -29.44 -6.44 -0.33
N GLU A 3 -28.77 -5.79 0.60
CA GLU A 3 -27.64 -4.88 0.32
C GLU A 3 -26.48 -5.63 -0.34
N LEU A 4 -26.08 -6.78 0.20
CA LEU A 4 -25.03 -7.62 -0.39
C LEU A 4 -25.42 -8.17 -1.76
N ALA A 5 -26.70 -8.55 -1.93
CA ALA A 5 -27.19 -9.02 -3.22
C ALA A 5 -27.10 -7.95 -4.32
N GLN A 6 -27.39 -6.71 -3.95
CA GLN A 6 -27.26 -5.56 -4.85
C GLN A 6 -25.79 -5.24 -5.14
N GLU A 7 -24.93 -5.21 -4.12
CA GLU A 7 -23.50 -4.87 -4.26
C GLU A 7 -22.74 -5.93 -5.05
N LEU A 8 -23.10 -7.22 -4.89
CA LEU A 8 -22.48 -8.35 -5.59
C LEU A 8 -23.15 -8.67 -6.93
N GLU A 9 -24.21 -7.96 -7.31
CA GLU A 9 -25.03 -8.26 -8.51
C GLU A 9 -25.52 -9.71 -8.55
N MET A 10 -25.89 -10.28 -7.38
CA MET A 10 -26.28 -11.67 -7.20
C MET A 10 -27.72 -11.79 -6.71
N GLY A 11 -28.39 -12.92 -7.02
CA GLY A 11 -29.71 -13.22 -6.45
C GLY A 11 -29.63 -13.44 -4.94
N ALA A 12 -30.61 -12.90 -4.18
CA ALA A 12 -30.65 -12.96 -2.72
C ALA A 12 -30.55 -14.38 -2.15
N SER A 13 -31.13 -15.39 -2.83
CA SER A 13 -31.03 -16.81 -2.45
C SER A 13 -29.60 -17.36 -2.54
N ASN A 14 -28.84 -16.93 -3.53
CA ASN A 14 -27.43 -17.29 -3.68
C ASN A 14 -26.57 -16.66 -2.59
N VAL A 15 -26.79 -15.37 -2.32
CA VAL A 15 -26.11 -14.66 -1.21
C VAL A 15 -26.43 -15.33 0.12
N HIS A 16 -27.69 -15.68 0.38
CA HIS A 16 -28.07 -16.39 1.59
C HIS A 16 -27.32 -17.72 1.75
N ARG A 17 -27.26 -18.54 0.68
CA ARG A 17 -26.54 -19.82 0.69
C ARG A 17 -25.04 -19.64 0.94
N LEU A 18 -24.41 -18.63 0.34
CA LEU A 18 -23.00 -18.30 0.59
C LEU A 18 -22.76 -17.87 2.04
N LEU A 19 -23.64 -17.04 2.59
CA LEU A 19 -23.54 -16.60 3.99
C LEU A 19 -23.73 -17.77 4.95
N GLN A 20 -24.65 -18.71 4.68
CA GLN A 20 -24.81 -19.92 5.48
C GLN A 20 -23.54 -20.78 5.45
N ALA A 21 -22.94 -21.01 4.30
CA ALA A 21 -21.67 -21.72 4.19
C ALA A 21 -20.54 -21.04 4.99
N LEU A 22 -20.47 -19.71 4.95
CA LEU A 22 -19.49 -18.95 5.74
C LEU A 22 -19.74 -19.09 7.26
N VAL A 23 -21.00 -19.17 7.69
CA VAL A 23 -21.36 -19.40 9.09
C VAL A 23 -20.98 -20.83 9.50
N GLU A 24 -21.31 -21.85 8.70
CA GLU A 24 -20.96 -23.25 8.97
C GLU A 24 -19.44 -23.45 9.05
N LEU A 25 -18.68 -22.76 8.19
CA LEU A 25 -17.22 -22.77 8.20
C LEU A 25 -16.63 -21.89 9.33
N GLY A 26 -17.45 -21.13 10.04
CA GLY A 26 -17.03 -20.29 11.15
C GLY A 26 -16.41 -18.95 10.74
N TYR A 27 -16.51 -18.53 9.49
CA TYR A 27 -16.00 -17.22 9.00
C TYR A 27 -16.98 -16.07 9.19
N ALA A 28 -18.26 -16.37 9.32
CA ALA A 28 -19.28 -15.39 9.63
C ALA A 28 -20.09 -15.79 10.87
N VAL A 29 -20.72 -14.82 11.48
CA VAL A 29 -21.69 -15.00 12.58
C VAL A 29 -22.99 -14.37 12.13
N ASN A 30 -24.09 -15.12 12.27
CA ASN A 30 -25.44 -14.59 12.11
C ASN A 30 -25.92 -14.05 13.46
N GLU A 31 -26.10 -12.75 13.56
CA GLU A 31 -26.53 -12.08 14.80
C GLU A 31 -28.03 -12.18 15.05
N GLY A 32 -28.79 -12.76 14.11
CA GLY A 32 -30.23 -12.91 14.21
C GLY A 32 -31.00 -11.61 14.09
N GLY A 33 -32.31 -11.69 13.91
CA GLY A 33 -33.19 -10.51 13.89
C GLY A 33 -32.74 -9.43 12.91
N ARG A 34 -32.56 -8.20 13.41
CA ARG A 34 -32.09 -7.04 12.63
C ARG A 34 -30.56 -6.94 12.56
N GLY A 35 -29.81 -7.80 13.29
CA GLY A 35 -28.35 -7.72 13.38
C GLY A 35 -27.59 -8.15 12.12
N GLY A 36 -28.21 -8.99 11.29
CA GLY A 36 -27.59 -9.43 10.04
C GLY A 36 -26.41 -10.39 10.22
N TYR A 37 -25.43 -10.28 9.33
CA TYR A 37 -24.20 -11.09 9.34
C TYR A 37 -22.98 -10.21 9.56
N ARG A 38 -22.02 -10.70 10.33
CA ARG A 38 -20.71 -10.07 10.50
C ARG A 38 -19.57 -11.08 10.34
N ALA A 39 -18.40 -10.61 10.02
CA ALA A 39 -17.18 -11.44 10.01
C ALA A 39 -16.85 -11.93 11.43
N SER A 40 -16.44 -13.19 11.56
CA SER A 40 -15.97 -13.77 12.82
C SER A 40 -14.48 -13.46 13.05
N LEU A 41 -13.98 -13.73 14.26
CA LEU A 41 -12.55 -13.63 14.58
C LEU A 41 -11.68 -14.59 13.76
N LYS A 42 -12.24 -15.68 13.22
CA LYS A 42 -11.53 -16.61 12.34
C LYS A 42 -10.98 -15.93 11.06
N VAL A 43 -11.68 -14.90 10.56
CA VAL A 43 -11.18 -14.08 9.43
C VAL A 43 -9.92 -13.31 9.86
N TRP A 44 -9.92 -12.77 11.08
CA TRP A 44 -8.74 -12.10 11.63
C TRP A 44 -7.57 -13.06 11.84
N GLU A 45 -7.82 -14.27 12.35
CA GLU A 45 -6.80 -15.32 12.52
C GLU A 45 -6.12 -15.67 11.19
N LEU A 46 -6.90 -15.82 10.10
CA LEU A 46 -6.35 -16.04 8.77
C LEU A 46 -5.52 -14.86 8.29
N GLY A 47 -6.01 -13.65 8.49
CA GLY A 47 -5.28 -12.41 8.14
C GLY A 47 -3.98 -12.31 8.93
N ALA A 48 -3.99 -12.60 10.23
CA ALA A 48 -2.80 -12.60 11.07
C ALA A 48 -1.77 -13.62 10.59
N GLN A 49 -2.19 -14.86 10.25
CA GLN A 49 -1.29 -15.88 9.70
C GLN A 49 -0.67 -15.44 8.35
N ALA A 50 -1.44 -14.77 7.50
CA ALA A 50 -0.92 -14.22 6.25
C ALA A 50 0.11 -13.12 6.51
N LEU A 51 -0.15 -12.23 7.48
CA LEU A 51 0.78 -11.16 7.88
C LEU A 51 2.05 -11.71 8.53
N HIS A 52 1.97 -12.78 9.35
CA HIS A 52 3.16 -13.43 9.94
C HIS A 52 4.13 -14.00 8.91
N LYS A 53 3.65 -14.35 7.70
CA LYS A 53 4.52 -14.78 6.59
C LYS A 53 5.26 -13.61 5.90
N LEU A 54 4.97 -12.38 6.30
CA LEU A 54 5.61 -11.17 5.78
C LEU A 54 6.76 -10.77 6.71
N ASP A 55 7.87 -11.52 6.70
CA ASP A 55 9.06 -11.30 7.55
C ASP A 55 9.57 -9.85 7.51
N PHE A 56 9.37 -9.17 6.36
CA PHE A 56 9.76 -7.78 6.18
C PHE A 56 8.99 -6.78 7.09
N ARG A 57 7.81 -7.13 7.62
CA ARG A 57 7.04 -6.23 8.48
C ARG A 57 7.77 -5.96 9.80
N GLU A 58 8.29 -7.02 10.45
CA GLU A 58 9.05 -6.89 11.69
C GLU A 58 10.38 -6.17 11.43
N THR A 59 11.05 -6.50 10.32
CA THR A 59 12.29 -5.86 9.90
C THR A 59 12.09 -4.38 9.57
N ALA A 60 10.95 -3.98 9.00
CA ALA A 60 10.65 -2.59 8.67
C ALA A 60 10.22 -1.73 9.88
N ALA A 61 9.75 -2.34 10.97
CA ALA A 61 9.19 -1.60 12.11
C ALA A 61 10.16 -0.58 12.74
N PRO A 62 11.47 -0.84 12.93
CA PRO A 62 12.43 0.18 13.41
C PRO A 62 12.57 1.34 12.42
N ALA A 63 12.68 1.06 11.11
CA ALA A 63 12.79 2.07 10.07
C ALA A 63 11.53 2.94 9.98
N MET A 64 10.35 2.36 10.14
CA MET A 64 9.08 3.10 10.19
C MET A 64 9.06 4.08 11.37
N ARG A 65 9.46 3.64 12.57
CA ARG A 65 9.52 4.51 13.77
C ARG A 65 10.52 5.65 13.58
N TRP A 66 11.70 5.36 13.04
CA TRP A 66 12.69 6.37 12.73
C TRP A 66 12.14 7.39 11.72
N LEU A 67 11.53 6.92 10.63
CA LEU A 67 10.98 7.80 9.59
C LEU A 67 9.83 8.68 10.12
N LEU A 68 8.98 8.15 11.02
CA LEU A 68 7.97 8.95 11.70
C LEU A 68 8.60 10.05 12.55
N ALA A 69 9.61 9.72 13.35
CA ALA A 69 10.30 10.69 14.22
C ALA A 69 10.98 11.81 13.42
N GLU A 70 11.60 11.48 12.29
CA GLU A 70 12.27 12.45 11.42
C GLU A 70 11.31 13.35 10.63
N THR A 71 10.15 12.81 10.26
CA THR A 71 9.25 13.51 9.34
C THR A 71 7.97 14.02 9.99
N ASN A 72 7.55 13.49 11.13
CA ASN A 72 6.24 13.71 11.75
C ASN A 72 5.06 13.52 10.77
N GLU A 73 5.27 12.76 9.68
CA GLU A 73 4.22 12.43 8.70
C GLU A 73 3.73 10.99 8.88
N THR A 74 2.52 10.70 8.42
CA THR A 74 2.01 9.32 8.45
C THR A 74 2.92 8.41 7.62
N VAL A 75 3.44 7.35 8.24
CA VAL A 75 4.29 6.34 7.58
C VAL A 75 3.45 5.14 7.21
N HIS A 76 3.64 4.62 6.00
CA HIS A 76 2.97 3.43 5.48
C HIS A 76 3.97 2.37 5.07
N LEU A 77 3.61 1.12 5.34
CA LEU A 77 4.22 -0.07 4.74
C LEU A 77 3.16 -0.72 3.85
N SER A 78 3.49 -0.94 2.58
CA SER A 78 2.53 -1.40 1.58
C SER A 78 3.08 -2.54 0.75
N VAL A 79 2.19 -3.43 0.31
CA VAL A 79 2.46 -4.47 -0.68
C VAL A 79 1.57 -4.29 -1.90
N LEU A 80 2.00 -4.82 -3.04
CA LEU A 80 1.19 -4.81 -4.26
C LEU A 80 0.25 -6.01 -4.28
N SER A 81 -1.00 -5.79 -4.62
CA SER A 81 -2.03 -6.82 -4.80
C SER A 81 -2.85 -6.49 -6.06
N GLY A 82 -2.51 -7.13 -7.19
CA GLY A 82 -3.07 -6.76 -8.48
C GLY A 82 -2.67 -5.34 -8.90
N GLU A 83 -3.64 -4.50 -9.15
CA GLU A 83 -3.48 -3.09 -9.55
C GLU A 83 -3.50 -2.11 -8.37
N GLU A 84 -3.61 -2.63 -7.14
CA GLU A 84 -3.72 -1.83 -5.93
C GLU A 84 -2.60 -2.13 -4.94
N VAL A 85 -2.33 -1.18 -4.06
CA VAL A 85 -1.57 -1.45 -2.83
C VAL A 85 -2.50 -1.81 -1.70
N ILE A 86 -2.01 -2.65 -0.79
CA ILE A 86 -2.61 -2.90 0.53
C ILE A 86 -1.67 -2.31 1.56
N TYR A 87 -2.19 -1.50 2.48
CA TYR A 87 -1.46 -1.01 3.63
C TYR A 87 -1.37 -2.12 4.68
N VAL A 88 -0.19 -2.75 4.83
CA VAL A 88 0.03 -3.86 5.77
C VAL A 88 0.48 -3.40 7.15
N ASP A 89 1.02 -2.18 7.22
CA ASP A 89 1.34 -1.50 8.48
C ASP A 89 1.32 0.01 8.30
N LYS A 90 1.13 0.75 9.41
CA LYS A 90 1.19 2.21 9.42
C LYS A 90 1.54 2.75 10.80
N LEU A 91 2.11 3.95 10.80
CA LEU A 91 2.27 4.79 11.98
C LEU A 91 1.62 6.14 11.69
N ASP A 92 0.69 6.56 12.54
CA ASP A 92 -0.01 7.83 12.35
C ASP A 92 0.89 9.02 12.70
N SER A 93 0.80 10.08 11.89
CA SER A 93 1.40 11.37 12.20
C SER A 93 0.86 11.90 13.53
N PRO A 94 1.70 12.50 14.40
CA PRO A 94 1.23 13.19 15.61
C PRO A 94 0.51 14.52 15.30
N GLU A 95 0.58 15.00 14.07
CA GLU A 95 -0.03 16.25 13.65
C GLU A 95 -1.57 16.15 13.59
N PRO A 96 -2.29 17.18 13.99
CA PRO A 96 -3.77 17.18 14.02
C PRO A 96 -4.38 16.99 12.61
N VAL A 97 -3.73 17.52 11.58
CA VAL A 97 -4.12 17.31 10.17
C VAL A 97 -3.16 16.33 9.53
N ARG A 98 -3.64 15.15 9.21
CA ARG A 98 -2.82 14.04 8.66
C ARG A 98 -3.53 13.30 7.54
N ALA A 99 -2.78 12.56 6.75
CA ALA A 99 -3.35 11.65 5.77
C ALA A 99 -4.07 10.50 6.50
N TYR A 100 -5.32 10.24 6.10
CA TYR A 100 -6.10 9.13 6.66
C TYR A 100 -5.90 7.86 5.84
N SER A 101 -5.59 6.78 6.52
CA SER A 101 -5.54 5.42 5.98
C SER A 101 -5.83 4.41 7.10
N VAL A 102 -6.11 3.17 6.72
CA VAL A 102 -6.30 2.06 7.65
C VAL A 102 -5.45 0.87 7.22
N ILE A 103 -5.00 0.05 8.18
CA ILE A 103 -4.35 -1.23 7.87
C ILE A 103 -5.38 -2.12 7.17
N GLY A 104 -4.98 -2.81 6.09
CA GLY A 104 -5.89 -3.54 5.20
C GLY A 104 -6.58 -2.67 4.16
N GLY A 105 -6.48 -1.33 4.27
CA GLY A 105 -7.00 -0.41 3.26
C GLY A 105 -6.25 -0.53 1.94
N ARG A 106 -6.93 -0.18 0.84
CA ARG A 106 -6.43 -0.28 -0.53
C ARG A 106 -6.36 1.08 -1.19
N ALA A 107 -5.47 1.21 -2.15
CA ALA A 107 -5.38 2.38 -3.01
C ALA A 107 -4.86 1.99 -4.40
N PRO A 108 -5.28 2.69 -5.48
CA PRO A 108 -4.78 2.44 -6.82
C PRO A 108 -3.25 2.63 -6.87
N ALA A 109 -2.51 1.59 -7.29
CA ALA A 109 -1.06 1.59 -7.21
C ALA A 109 -0.41 2.72 -8.04
N TYR A 110 -0.98 3.05 -9.18
CA TYR A 110 -0.48 4.12 -10.05
C TYR A 110 -0.70 5.53 -9.50
N CYS A 111 -1.56 5.71 -8.48
CA CYS A 111 -1.90 7.02 -7.90
C CYS A 111 -1.23 7.32 -6.56
N VAL A 112 -0.56 6.35 -5.94
CA VAL A 112 0.08 6.52 -4.64
C VAL A 112 1.58 6.25 -4.71
N ALA A 113 2.37 6.94 -3.89
CA ALA A 113 3.83 6.83 -3.95
C ALA A 113 4.31 5.39 -3.69
N THR A 114 3.75 4.69 -2.67
CA THR A 114 4.10 3.29 -2.39
C THR A 114 3.78 2.37 -3.55
N GLY A 115 2.67 2.61 -4.25
CA GLY A 115 2.28 1.84 -5.42
C GLY A 115 3.21 2.06 -6.61
N LYS A 116 3.55 3.31 -6.94
CA LYS A 116 4.52 3.62 -8.00
C LYS A 116 5.91 3.04 -7.68
N ALA A 117 6.34 3.08 -6.40
CA ALA A 117 7.57 2.45 -5.97
C ALA A 117 7.57 0.93 -6.19
N LEU A 118 6.45 0.25 -5.97
CA LEU A 118 6.29 -1.19 -6.21
C LEU A 118 6.20 -1.54 -7.70
N LEU A 119 5.39 -0.78 -8.46
CA LEU A 119 5.21 -0.98 -9.89
C LEU A 119 6.51 -0.80 -10.68
N ALA A 120 7.37 0.12 -10.25
CA ALA A 120 8.62 0.42 -10.94
C ALA A 120 9.59 -0.78 -11.01
N TRP A 121 9.54 -1.73 -10.08
CA TRP A 121 10.42 -2.92 -10.04
C TRP A 121 9.71 -4.23 -10.35
N ARG A 122 8.49 -4.17 -10.86
CA ARG A 122 7.81 -5.38 -11.28
C ARG A 122 8.48 -5.99 -12.52
N GLU A 123 8.65 -7.33 -12.54
CA GLU A 123 9.26 -8.08 -13.65
C GLU A 123 8.41 -8.02 -14.93
N GLU A 124 7.11 -8.09 -14.78
CA GLU A 124 6.18 -7.89 -15.90
C GLU A 124 6.13 -6.40 -16.24
N SER A 125 5.98 -6.07 -17.54
CA SER A 125 5.82 -4.67 -17.97
C SER A 125 4.81 -3.98 -17.05
N PRO A 126 5.15 -2.87 -16.41
CA PRO A 126 4.23 -2.16 -15.52
C PRO A 126 2.91 -1.81 -16.20
N THR A 127 2.94 -1.71 -17.54
CA THR A 127 1.78 -1.41 -18.38
C THR A 127 0.92 -2.64 -18.70
N SER A 128 1.45 -3.88 -18.63
CA SER A 128 0.68 -5.08 -18.99
C SER A 128 -0.51 -5.33 -18.07
N LEU A 129 -0.39 -5.00 -16.79
CA LEU A 129 -1.50 -5.09 -15.83
C LEU A 129 -2.52 -3.98 -15.99
N LEU A 130 -2.07 -2.81 -16.44
CA LEU A 130 -2.87 -1.59 -16.53
C LEU A 130 -3.56 -1.45 -17.91
N THR A 131 -3.27 -2.37 -18.84
CA THR A 131 -3.83 -2.34 -20.21
C THR A 131 -5.20 -2.97 -20.34
N VAL A 132 -5.67 -3.71 -19.33
CA VAL A 132 -6.97 -4.39 -19.39
C VAL A 132 -8.15 -3.41 -19.32
N ARG A 133 -7.93 -2.23 -18.69
CA ARG A 133 -8.94 -1.16 -18.59
C ARG A 133 -8.27 0.20 -18.64
N PRO A 134 -8.96 1.25 -19.16
CA PRO A 134 -8.47 2.62 -19.03
C PRO A 134 -8.24 2.97 -17.56
N LEU A 135 -7.12 3.63 -17.25
CA LEU A 135 -6.81 4.07 -15.90
C LEU A 135 -7.85 5.13 -15.46
N GLN A 136 -8.43 4.94 -14.29
CA GLN A 136 -9.39 5.88 -13.74
C GLN A 136 -8.70 7.19 -13.35
N THR A 137 -9.27 8.32 -13.74
CA THR A 137 -8.83 9.65 -13.33
C THR A 137 -9.52 10.04 -12.02
N PHE A 138 -8.75 10.25 -10.94
CA PHE A 138 -9.26 10.68 -9.63
C PHE A 138 -9.10 12.18 -9.41
N THR A 139 -8.03 12.76 -9.97
CA THR A 139 -7.72 14.19 -9.88
C THR A 139 -7.13 14.68 -11.20
N ARG A 140 -6.95 16.00 -11.33
CA ARG A 140 -6.26 16.57 -12.48
C ARG A 140 -4.78 16.16 -12.59
N SER A 141 -4.19 15.66 -11.48
CA SER A 141 -2.81 15.20 -11.42
C SER A 141 -2.66 13.70 -11.65
N THR A 142 -3.76 12.94 -11.80
CA THR A 142 -3.71 11.51 -12.03
C THR A 142 -3.02 11.20 -13.35
N LEU A 143 -2.02 10.33 -13.33
CA LEU A 143 -1.36 9.79 -14.53
C LEU A 143 -2.24 8.70 -15.14
N ALA A 144 -3.30 9.11 -15.86
CA ALA A 144 -4.26 8.19 -16.46
C ALA A 144 -3.82 7.66 -17.85
N ASP A 145 -2.77 8.24 -18.45
CA ASP A 145 -2.14 7.73 -19.64
C ASP A 145 -1.04 6.72 -19.30
N THR A 146 -1.10 5.53 -19.89
CA THR A 146 -0.15 4.43 -19.66
C THR A 146 1.27 4.78 -20.09
N SER A 147 1.43 5.59 -21.13
CA SER A 147 2.75 6.04 -21.61
C SER A 147 3.37 7.03 -20.62
N ALA A 148 2.59 7.98 -20.12
CA ALA A 148 3.05 8.91 -19.09
C ALA A 148 3.39 8.17 -17.77
N LEU A 149 2.60 7.17 -17.40
CA LEU A 149 2.90 6.34 -16.24
C LEU A 149 4.20 5.54 -16.45
N ALA A 150 4.43 4.94 -17.62
CA ALA A 150 5.66 4.21 -17.92
C ALA A 150 6.91 5.11 -17.78
N ILE A 151 6.86 6.34 -18.28
CA ILE A 151 7.94 7.33 -18.13
C ILE A 151 8.18 7.66 -16.65
N GLU A 152 7.11 7.86 -15.87
CA GLU A 152 7.23 8.11 -14.43
C GLU A 152 7.83 6.91 -13.69
N LEU A 153 7.44 5.67 -14.03
CA LEU A 153 7.97 4.47 -13.39
C LEU A 153 9.46 4.26 -13.72
N GLU A 154 9.89 4.55 -14.95
CA GLU A 154 11.30 4.54 -15.30
C GLU A 154 12.10 5.58 -14.51
N ARG A 155 11.58 6.78 -14.37
CA ARG A 155 12.16 7.80 -13.51
C ARG A 155 12.26 7.34 -12.04
N VAL A 156 11.23 6.64 -11.53
CA VAL A 156 11.24 6.06 -10.17
C VAL A 156 12.37 5.04 -10.02
N ARG A 157 12.61 4.19 -11.02
CA ARG A 157 13.76 3.25 -11.03
C ARG A 157 15.09 3.98 -10.94
N GLN A 158 15.29 5.01 -11.76
CA GLN A 158 16.55 5.76 -11.83
C GLN A 158 16.86 6.51 -10.55
N GLN A 159 15.85 7.14 -9.91
CA GLN A 159 16.05 7.92 -8.70
C GLN A 159 15.90 7.13 -7.39
N GLY A 160 15.32 5.92 -7.42
CA GLY A 160 15.14 5.04 -6.26
C GLY A 160 13.94 5.36 -5.36
N TYR A 161 13.08 6.30 -5.74
CA TYR A 161 11.88 6.66 -4.99
C TYR A 161 10.77 7.20 -5.90
N ALA A 162 9.54 7.14 -5.42
CA ALA A 162 8.37 7.68 -6.09
C ALA A 162 7.78 8.85 -5.29
N ILE A 163 7.15 9.79 -5.99
CA ILE A 163 6.42 10.91 -5.40
C ILE A 163 4.98 10.89 -5.92
N ASN A 164 3.99 10.94 -5.03
CA ASN A 164 2.61 11.25 -5.34
C ASN A 164 2.37 12.75 -5.09
N ARG A 165 1.90 13.46 -6.09
CA ARG A 165 1.59 14.90 -6.03
C ARG A 165 0.10 15.18 -6.10
N GLY A 166 -0.70 14.45 -5.29
CA GLY A 166 -2.14 14.60 -5.28
C GLY A 166 -2.86 13.84 -6.39
N GLU A 167 -2.30 12.73 -6.84
CA GLU A 167 -2.80 11.93 -7.96
C GLU A 167 -4.04 11.12 -7.59
N TRP A 168 -4.20 10.74 -6.33
CA TRP A 168 -5.40 10.06 -5.80
C TRP A 168 -6.32 11.03 -5.04
N ARG A 169 -5.73 11.85 -4.14
CA ARG A 169 -6.43 12.86 -3.36
C ARG A 169 -5.70 14.19 -3.51
N PRO A 170 -6.33 15.26 -3.99
CA PRO A 170 -5.62 16.49 -4.40
C PRO A 170 -4.77 17.12 -3.29
N SER A 171 -5.25 17.04 -2.04
CA SER A 171 -4.60 17.65 -0.88
C SER A 171 -3.51 16.78 -0.23
N VAL A 172 -3.33 15.53 -0.68
CA VAL A 172 -2.41 14.56 -0.07
C VAL A 172 -1.24 14.31 -1.02
N TRP A 173 -0.02 14.58 -0.53
CA TRP A 173 1.22 14.20 -1.18
C TRP A 173 1.92 13.08 -0.42
N GLY A 174 2.72 12.30 -1.11
CA GLY A 174 3.48 11.20 -0.50
C GLY A 174 4.78 10.94 -1.23
N ILE A 175 5.72 10.34 -0.52
CA ILE A 175 7.01 9.89 -1.04
C ILE A 175 7.22 8.47 -0.54
N ALA A 176 7.71 7.57 -1.39
CA ALA A 176 7.95 6.18 -1.02
C ALA A 176 9.16 5.60 -1.76
N ALA A 177 9.78 4.59 -1.15
CA ALA A 177 10.86 3.83 -1.75
C ALA A 177 10.62 2.32 -1.56
N PRO A 178 11.14 1.47 -2.47
CA PRO A 178 10.98 0.03 -2.41
C PRO A 178 11.85 -0.59 -1.31
N ILE A 179 11.35 -1.67 -0.71
CA ILE A 179 12.08 -2.54 0.20
C ILE A 179 12.42 -3.83 -0.55
N PHE A 180 13.69 -4.23 -0.52
CA PHE A 180 14.21 -5.39 -1.20
C PHE A 180 14.47 -6.55 -0.23
N ASP A 181 14.21 -7.77 -0.68
CA ASP A 181 14.64 -9.00 0.00
C ASP A 181 16.12 -9.33 -0.29
N GLY A 182 16.66 -10.34 0.41
CA GLY A 182 18.03 -10.80 0.21
C GLY A 182 18.35 -11.35 -1.20
N ARG A 183 17.36 -11.43 -2.10
CA ARG A 183 17.49 -11.82 -3.52
C ARG A 183 17.30 -10.62 -4.45
N SER A 184 17.34 -9.40 -3.93
CA SER A 184 17.11 -8.14 -4.68
C SER A 184 15.73 -8.04 -5.32
N ARG A 185 14.73 -8.77 -4.83
CA ARG A 185 13.33 -8.63 -5.28
C ARG A 185 12.61 -7.62 -4.39
N VAL A 186 11.77 -6.79 -4.99
CA VAL A 186 10.92 -5.86 -4.24
C VAL A 186 9.79 -6.62 -3.56
N VAL A 187 9.73 -6.55 -2.23
CA VAL A 187 8.73 -7.24 -1.40
C VAL A 187 7.70 -6.30 -0.78
N ALA A 188 8.08 -5.04 -0.58
CA ALA A 188 7.22 -4.02 0.00
C ALA A 188 7.67 -2.61 -0.45
N ALA A 189 6.92 -1.59 -0.06
CA ALA A 189 7.36 -0.20 -0.12
C ALA A 189 7.07 0.49 1.21
N ILE A 190 8.02 1.31 1.67
CA ILE A 190 7.87 2.22 2.80
C ILE A 190 7.76 3.65 2.30
N GLY A 191 6.88 4.44 2.90
CA GLY A 191 6.72 5.84 2.50
C GLY A 191 5.98 6.67 3.51
N ILE A 192 5.97 7.97 3.26
CA ILE A 192 5.25 8.97 4.03
C ILE A 192 4.11 9.55 3.22
N SER A 193 3.07 10.00 3.91
CA SER A 193 2.02 10.82 3.31
C SER A 193 1.52 11.90 4.27
N GLY A 194 1.17 13.05 3.71
CA GLY A 194 0.69 14.18 4.49
C GLY A 194 0.07 15.27 3.62
N PRO A 195 -0.40 16.36 4.23
CA PRO A 195 -0.92 17.52 3.51
C PRO A 195 0.11 18.09 2.54
N ALA A 196 -0.31 18.35 1.30
CA ALA A 196 0.55 18.85 0.22
C ALA A 196 1.38 20.09 0.60
N ALA A 197 0.77 21.02 1.36
CA ALA A 197 1.45 22.22 1.83
C ALA A 197 2.62 21.90 2.76
N ARG A 198 2.42 20.97 3.70
CA ARG A 198 3.45 20.59 4.70
C ARG A 198 4.58 19.80 4.04
N ILE A 199 4.26 18.84 3.15
CA ILE A 199 5.27 18.08 2.39
C ILE A 199 6.14 19.02 1.55
N ARG A 200 5.55 20.01 0.86
CA ARG A 200 6.29 21.02 0.09
C ARG A 200 7.17 21.88 0.96
N ALA A 201 6.65 22.39 2.07
CA ALA A 201 7.38 23.26 2.98
C ALA A 201 8.62 22.59 3.60
N ARG A 202 8.57 21.27 3.85
CA ARG A 202 9.69 20.48 4.37
C ARG A 202 10.76 20.15 3.33
N GLY A 203 10.46 20.31 2.05
CA GLY A 203 11.39 20.08 0.94
C GLY A 203 11.42 18.62 0.47
N LEU A 204 11.02 18.41 -0.79
CA LEU A 204 10.92 17.06 -1.37
C LEU A 204 12.26 16.31 -1.38
N LYS A 205 13.38 16.99 -1.64
CA LYS A 205 14.71 16.39 -1.69
C LYS A 205 15.05 15.75 -0.32
N ARG A 206 14.97 16.54 0.76
CA ARG A 206 15.24 16.07 2.12
C ARG A 206 14.35 14.87 2.51
N LEU A 207 13.05 14.99 2.27
CA LEU A 207 12.10 13.92 2.58
C LEU A 207 12.36 12.66 1.77
N SER A 208 12.75 12.79 0.48
CA SER A 208 13.10 11.64 -0.36
C SER A 208 14.35 10.92 0.16
N GLU A 209 15.38 11.65 0.58
CA GLU A 209 16.59 11.09 1.19
C GLU A 209 16.26 10.28 2.45
N GLN A 210 15.40 10.82 3.33
CA GLN A 210 14.94 10.13 4.55
C GLN A 210 14.14 8.87 4.23
N VAL A 211 13.23 8.92 3.24
CA VAL A 211 12.44 7.75 2.82
C VAL A 211 13.34 6.66 2.21
N VAL A 212 14.30 7.03 1.37
CA VAL A 212 15.27 6.08 0.79
C VAL A 212 16.14 5.46 1.88
N GLN A 213 16.57 6.24 2.87
CA GLN A 213 17.32 5.73 4.02
C GLN A 213 16.48 4.71 4.82
N ALA A 214 15.23 5.01 5.13
CA ALA A 214 14.33 4.08 5.81
C ALA A 214 14.12 2.77 5.02
N ALA A 215 13.95 2.88 3.70
CA ALA A 215 13.79 1.72 2.83
C ALA A 215 15.05 0.83 2.82
N ARG A 216 16.23 1.43 2.79
CA ARG A 216 17.51 0.69 2.91
C ARG A 216 17.65 -0.01 4.24
N GLN A 217 17.28 0.62 5.35
CA GLN A 217 17.31 0.01 6.69
C GLN A 217 16.33 -1.17 6.82
N ALA A 218 15.18 -1.10 6.13
CA ALA A 218 14.19 -2.15 6.11
C ALA A 218 14.50 -3.28 5.12
N SER A 219 15.43 -3.05 4.17
CA SER A 219 15.83 -4.05 3.17
C SER A 219 16.83 -5.04 3.74
N VAL A 220 16.70 -6.31 3.35
CA VAL A 220 17.72 -7.33 3.61
C VAL A 220 18.80 -7.20 2.53
N LEU A 221 20.03 -6.84 2.93
CA LEU A 221 21.14 -6.76 1.98
C LEU A 221 21.48 -8.16 1.47
N PRO A 222 21.74 -8.35 0.15
CA PRO A 222 22.27 -9.59 -0.37
C PRO A 222 23.58 -9.96 0.34
N ALA A 223 23.79 -11.23 0.64
CA ALA A 223 24.99 -11.72 1.33
C ALA A 223 26.32 -11.28 0.66
N ALA A 224 26.29 -11.01 -0.65
CA ALA A 224 27.43 -10.49 -1.42
C ALA A 224 27.80 -9.03 -1.07
N ALA A 225 26.92 -8.22 -0.49
CA ALA A 225 27.22 -6.85 -0.11
C ALA A 225 27.91 -6.73 1.27
N LEU A 226 27.91 -7.80 2.07
CA LEU A 226 28.56 -7.86 3.38
C LEU A 226 30.07 -8.19 3.31
N GLY A 227 30.57 -8.57 2.14
CA GLY A 227 31.97 -9.00 1.92
C GLY A 227 32.94 -7.89 1.46
N GLN A 228 32.51 -6.64 1.27
CA GLN A 228 33.35 -5.55 0.76
C GLN A 228 33.66 -4.43 1.78
N ALA A 229 33.38 -4.63 3.06
CA ALA A 229 33.76 -3.73 4.13
C ALA A 229 34.76 -4.44 5.06
N GLY A 230 35.97 -4.70 4.54
CA GLY A 230 37.12 -5.20 5.25
C GLY A 230 38.37 -4.48 4.79
#